data_41aad110ea5e140c139981006677efc9
#
_entry.id   41aad110ea5e140c139981006677efc9
#
_cell.length_a   1.000
_cell.length_b   1.000
_cell.length_c   1.000
_cell.angle_alpha   90.00
_cell.angle_beta   90.00
_cell.angle_gamma   90.00
#
_symmetry.space_group_name_H-M   'P 1'
#
loop_
_entity.id
_entity.type
_entity.pdbx_description
1 polymer ?
#
loop_
_entity_poly.entity_id
_entity_poly.type
_entity_poly.pdbx_seq_one_letter_code
_entity_poly.pdbx_strand_id
1 'polypeptide(L)'
;MKDNDSYFSAYLPEWDRADWKANSSNVGLAAGYMKFGGGKNPAWLTLPKLSSLSGATEIELEFDACPYYEPSTKGDMMAPSNTDIMEYFGVTVTGATIVSVTGETSADAVISDGGATVTLRNVLVDKMIEEGLKDTYRYTNHKVKITGVTADTRIKIYSALVGKEGENYRMWLDNLKVKKVN
;
A
#
# COMPACT_ATOMS: atom_id res chain seq x y z
N MET A 1 24.35 9.58 -1.27
CA MET A 1 24.26 8.27 -0.60
C MET A 1 23.53 7.38 -1.58
N LYS A 2 24.11 6.31 -2.10
CA LYS A 2 23.33 5.33 -2.87
C LYS A 2 22.43 4.66 -1.87
N ASP A 3 21.15 4.98 -1.90
CA ASP A 3 20.15 4.23 -1.19
C ASP A 3 20.09 2.85 -1.84
N ASN A 4 20.77 1.90 -1.22
CA ASN A 4 20.58 0.51 -1.58
C ASN A 4 19.15 0.18 -1.20
N ASP A 5 18.30 -0.07 -2.18
CA ASP A 5 16.99 -0.69 -1.97
C ASP A 5 17.22 -1.96 -1.15
N SER A 6 16.97 -1.86 0.14
CA SER A 6 17.09 -3.01 1.02
C SER A 6 15.78 -3.76 0.94
N TYR A 7 15.81 -4.92 0.31
CA TYR A 7 14.63 -5.78 0.23
C TYR A 7 14.20 -6.24 1.62
N PHE A 8 12.93 -6.44 1.78
CA PHE A 8 12.33 -6.97 3.01
C PHE A 8 13.07 -8.20 3.57
N SER A 9 13.61 -9.03 2.69
CA SER A 9 14.42 -10.20 3.06
C SER A 9 15.63 -9.86 3.93
N ALA A 10 16.24 -8.69 3.80
CA ALA A 10 17.37 -8.27 4.63
C ALA A 10 16.97 -8.00 6.08
N TYR A 11 15.70 -7.70 6.33
CA TYR A 11 15.14 -7.40 7.64
C TYR A 11 14.22 -8.49 8.18
N LEU A 12 14.05 -9.61 7.44
CA LEU A 12 13.16 -10.70 7.81
C LEU A 12 13.31 -11.19 9.25
N PRO A 13 14.52 -11.36 9.82
CA PRO A 13 14.63 -11.86 11.19
C PRO A 13 13.98 -10.96 12.22
N GLU A 14 13.99 -9.64 12.01
CA GLU A 14 13.37 -8.68 12.92
C GLU A 14 11.87 -8.55 12.66
N TRP A 15 11.48 -8.53 11.41
CA TRP A 15 10.09 -8.40 10.99
C TRP A 15 9.28 -9.69 11.22
N ASP A 16 9.89 -10.85 11.04
CA ASP A 16 9.25 -12.12 11.40
C ASP A 16 8.99 -12.23 12.91
N ARG A 17 9.91 -11.73 13.73
CA ARG A 17 9.68 -11.62 15.18
C ARG A 17 8.51 -10.73 15.51
N ALA A 18 8.29 -9.69 14.72
CA ALA A 18 7.14 -8.79 14.82
C ALA A 18 5.91 -9.29 14.05
N ASP A 19 5.94 -10.50 13.48
CA ASP A 19 4.84 -11.16 12.74
C ASP A 19 4.43 -10.44 11.43
N TRP A 20 5.30 -9.62 10.85
CA TRP A 20 5.10 -9.08 9.51
C TRP A 20 5.36 -10.15 8.45
N LYS A 21 4.56 -10.18 7.38
CA LYS A 21 4.78 -11.08 6.22
C LYS A 21 4.68 -10.30 4.92
N ALA A 22 5.55 -10.62 3.98
CA ALA A 22 5.56 -10.02 2.65
C ALA A 22 6.07 -11.00 1.60
N ASN A 23 5.84 -10.69 0.33
CA ASN A 23 6.61 -11.32 -0.74
C ASN A 23 7.97 -10.61 -0.84
N SER A 24 8.96 -11.17 -0.17
CA SER A 24 10.24 -10.55 0.19
C SER A 24 11.05 -9.96 -0.97
N SER A 25 10.84 -10.43 -2.19
CA SER A 25 11.51 -9.90 -3.38
C SER A 25 10.87 -8.62 -3.94
N ASN A 26 9.69 -8.25 -3.45
CA ASN A 26 8.89 -7.17 -4.03
C ASN A 26 8.48 -6.11 -3.00
N VAL A 27 8.90 -6.24 -1.76
CA VAL A 27 8.75 -5.20 -0.74
C VAL A 27 10.12 -4.82 -0.21
N GLY A 28 10.42 -3.55 -0.19
CA GLY A 28 11.70 -3.02 0.28
C GLY A 28 11.52 -1.76 1.11
N LEU A 29 12.60 -1.34 1.75
CA LEU A 29 12.70 -0.06 2.45
C LEU A 29 13.70 0.81 1.70
N ALA A 30 13.32 2.02 1.39
CA ALA A 30 14.18 3.00 0.77
C ALA A 30 13.91 4.39 1.36
N ALA A 31 14.94 5.04 1.87
CA ALA A 31 14.85 6.41 2.41
C ALA A 31 13.72 6.63 3.44
N GLY A 32 13.36 5.61 4.22
CA GLY A 32 12.30 5.69 5.22
C GLY A 32 10.90 5.36 4.72
N TYR A 33 10.73 5.08 3.44
CA TYR A 33 9.47 4.67 2.83
C TYR A 33 9.46 3.18 2.51
N MET A 34 8.27 2.57 2.47
CA MET A 34 8.12 1.23 1.93
C MET A 34 7.90 1.30 0.42
N LYS A 35 8.72 0.54 -0.32
CA LYS A 35 8.56 0.33 -1.76
C LYS A 35 7.85 -1.00 -1.99
N PHE A 36 6.76 -0.96 -2.72
CA PHE A 36 6.02 -2.13 -3.14
C PHE A 36 6.20 -2.36 -4.64
N GLY A 37 6.37 -3.62 -5.01
CA GLY A 37 6.46 -4.07 -6.39
C GLY A 37 7.89 -4.10 -6.95
N GLY A 38 8.12 -5.07 -7.81
CA GLY A 38 9.34 -5.27 -8.58
C GLY A 38 9.03 -5.23 -10.08
N GLY A 39 8.73 -4.07 -10.64
CA GLY A 39 8.30 -3.98 -12.02
C GLY A 39 6.96 -4.68 -12.24
N LYS A 40 6.93 -5.73 -13.06
CA LYS A 40 5.70 -6.47 -13.41
C LYS A 40 5.17 -7.40 -12.31
N ASN A 41 5.82 -7.46 -11.16
CA ASN A 41 5.41 -8.34 -10.06
C ASN A 41 4.72 -7.53 -8.96
N PRO A 42 3.44 -7.78 -8.69
CA PRO A 42 2.74 -7.14 -7.58
C PRO A 42 3.37 -7.52 -6.24
N ALA A 43 3.26 -6.63 -5.28
CA ALA A 43 3.74 -6.84 -3.93
C ALA A 43 2.59 -6.85 -2.94
N TRP A 44 2.81 -7.49 -1.81
CA TRP A 44 1.91 -7.45 -0.68
C TRP A 44 2.67 -7.47 0.64
N LEU A 45 2.06 -6.86 1.64
CA LEU A 45 2.50 -6.82 3.01
C LEU A 45 1.33 -7.19 3.91
N THR A 46 1.49 -8.21 4.75
CA THR A 46 0.53 -8.55 5.80
C THR A 46 1.01 -7.97 7.13
N LEU A 47 0.14 -7.22 7.78
CA LEU A 47 0.40 -6.63 9.08
C LEU A 47 0.50 -7.72 10.17
N PRO A 48 1.20 -7.44 11.29
CA PRO A 48 1.20 -8.30 12.47
C PRO A 48 -0.21 -8.56 12.99
N LYS A 49 -0.37 -9.63 13.76
CA LYS A 49 -1.57 -9.86 14.55
C LYS A 49 -1.81 -8.69 15.51
N LEU A 50 -3.07 -8.33 15.68
CA LEU A 50 -3.48 -7.32 16.65
C LEU A 50 -3.68 -7.95 18.04
N SER A 51 -2.64 -8.62 18.53
CA SER A 51 -2.70 -9.50 19.74
C SER A 51 -3.11 -8.80 21.02
N SER A 52 -3.09 -7.48 21.06
CA SER A 52 -3.58 -6.69 22.20
C SER A 52 -5.11 -6.56 22.27
N LEU A 53 -5.82 -7.00 21.23
CA LEU A 53 -7.28 -6.94 21.23
C LEU A 53 -7.87 -8.09 22.06
N SER A 54 -8.67 -7.76 23.06
CA SER A 54 -9.35 -8.71 23.95
C SER A 54 -10.72 -9.19 23.44
N GLY A 55 -11.17 -8.69 22.30
CA GLY A 55 -12.47 -9.03 21.70
C GLY A 55 -12.67 -8.34 20.38
N ALA A 56 -13.81 -8.61 19.74
CA ALA A 56 -14.15 -7.98 18.48
C ALA A 56 -14.31 -6.47 18.63
N THR A 57 -13.70 -5.73 17.74
CA THR A 57 -13.71 -4.25 17.73
C THR A 57 -13.76 -3.69 16.32
N GLU A 58 -13.92 -2.40 16.22
CA GLU A 58 -13.77 -1.64 14.99
C GLU A 58 -12.42 -0.94 14.99
N ILE A 59 -11.76 -0.94 13.84
CA ILE A 59 -10.53 -0.21 13.61
C ILE A 59 -10.61 0.64 12.34
N GLU A 60 -9.74 1.64 12.27
CA GLU A 60 -9.38 2.36 11.07
C GLU A 60 -7.93 2.04 10.71
N LEU A 61 -7.74 1.50 9.51
CA LEU A 61 -6.43 1.39 8.87
C LEU A 61 -6.20 2.64 8.04
N GLU A 62 -5.18 3.40 8.38
CA GLU A 62 -4.77 4.62 7.67
C GLU A 62 -3.39 4.43 7.08
N PHE A 63 -3.19 4.87 5.84
CA PHE A 63 -1.88 4.90 5.19
C PHE A 63 -1.85 5.92 4.04
N ASP A 64 -0.65 6.30 3.67
CA ASP A 64 -0.41 7.15 2.50
C ASP A 64 0.22 6.31 1.39
N ALA A 65 -0.24 6.50 0.16
CA ALA A 65 0.29 5.82 -1.02
C ALA A 65 0.61 6.81 -2.14
N CYS A 66 1.64 6.50 -2.91
CA CYS A 66 2.05 7.24 -4.08
C CYS A 66 2.51 6.26 -5.17
N PRO A 67 2.22 6.53 -6.46
CA PRO A 67 2.83 5.77 -7.55
C PRO A 67 4.35 5.81 -7.46
N TYR A 68 5.01 4.73 -7.85
CA TYR A 68 6.47 4.70 -7.87
C TYR A 68 7.01 5.67 -8.91
N TYR A 69 8.02 6.40 -8.50
CA TYR A 69 8.88 7.14 -9.41
C TYR A 69 10.34 6.90 -9.03
N GLU A 70 11.20 6.89 -10.00
CA GLU A 70 12.63 6.75 -9.79
C GLU A 70 13.26 8.14 -9.81
N PRO A 71 13.93 8.56 -8.73
CA PRO A 71 14.62 9.84 -8.71
C PRO A 71 15.66 9.89 -9.83
N SER A 72 15.76 11.01 -10.53
CA SER A 72 16.80 11.20 -11.54
C SER A 72 18.19 11.12 -10.91
N THR A 73 19.08 10.36 -11.51
CA THR A 73 20.49 10.27 -11.10
C THR A 73 21.29 11.57 -11.29
N LYS A 74 20.67 12.59 -11.88
CA LYS A 74 21.31 13.89 -12.21
C LYS A 74 21.04 15.00 -11.20
N GLY A 75 20.60 14.66 -9.97
CA GLY A 75 20.38 15.64 -8.91
C GLY A 75 19.09 16.46 -9.05
N ASP A 76 18.35 16.28 -10.09
CA ASP A 76 17.05 16.88 -10.28
C ASP A 76 15.99 15.95 -9.70
N MET A 77 15.60 16.18 -8.44
CA MET A 77 14.68 15.31 -7.71
C MET A 77 13.26 15.27 -8.32
N MET A 78 12.98 16.09 -9.31
CA MET A 78 11.66 16.30 -9.89
C MET A 78 11.50 15.75 -11.32
N ALA A 79 12.52 15.09 -11.86
CA ALA A 79 12.43 14.48 -13.18
C ALA A 79 12.58 12.95 -13.07
N PRO A 80 11.50 12.22 -12.88
CA PRO A 80 11.57 10.76 -12.81
C PRO A 80 12.03 10.20 -14.15
N SER A 81 13.06 9.36 -14.09
CA SER A 81 13.55 8.63 -15.28
C SER A 81 12.60 7.48 -15.64
N ASN A 82 11.80 7.04 -14.68
CA ASN A 82 10.88 5.93 -14.86
C ASN A 82 9.73 6.08 -13.88
N THR A 83 8.51 6.01 -14.38
CA THR A 83 7.30 6.19 -13.58
C THR A 83 6.32 5.08 -13.86
N ASP A 84 5.77 4.55 -12.80
CA ASP A 84 4.70 3.57 -12.88
C ASP A 84 3.35 4.26 -12.74
N ILE A 85 2.44 3.89 -13.60
CA ILE A 85 1.02 4.23 -13.40
C ILE A 85 0.43 3.13 -12.53
N MET A 86 0.31 3.41 -11.23
CA MET A 86 -0.41 2.54 -10.31
C MET A 86 -1.88 2.97 -10.32
N GLU A 87 -2.68 2.32 -11.13
CA GLU A 87 -4.11 2.64 -11.17
C GLU A 87 -4.85 2.06 -9.96
N TYR A 88 -4.56 0.81 -9.60
CA TYR A 88 -5.24 0.11 -8.53
C TYR A 88 -4.27 -0.48 -7.49
N PHE A 89 -4.71 -0.45 -6.25
CA PHE A 89 -4.09 -1.11 -5.10
C PHE A 89 -5.20 -1.44 -4.10
N GLY A 90 -4.88 -2.05 -2.96
CA GLY A 90 -5.98 -2.32 -2.04
C GLY A 90 -5.60 -3.00 -0.75
N VAL A 91 -6.64 -3.41 -0.05
CA VAL A 91 -6.56 -4.09 1.25
C VAL A 91 -7.43 -5.33 1.22
N THR A 92 -6.91 -6.42 1.78
CA THR A 92 -7.72 -7.61 2.10
C THR A 92 -7.69 -7.88 3.59
N VAL A 93 -8.79 -8.39 4.11
CA VAL A 93 -8.89 -8.81 5.52
C VAL A 93 -9.34 -10.27 5.60
N THR A 94 -8.86 -10.96 6.63
CA THR A 94 -9.33 -12.30 6.98
C THR A 94 -9.80 -12.28 8.42
N GLY A 95 -11.00 -12.79 8.68
CA GLY A 95 -11.60 -12.80 10.01
C GLY A 95 -12.16 -11.45 10.47
N ALA A 96 -12.49 -10.57 9.54
CA ALA A 96 -13.10 -9.27 9.77
C ALA A 96 -13.81 -8.79 8.50
N THR A 97 -14.47 -7.62 8.53
CA THR A 97 -15.22 -7.07 7.41
C THR A 97 -14.86 -5.61 7.18
N ILE A 98 -14.47 -5.25 5.96
CA ILE A 98 -14.32 -3.88 5.51
C ILE A 98 -15.72 -3.30 5.28
N VAL A 99 -16.01 -2.16 5.89
CA VAL A 99 -17.36 -1.55 5.83
C VAL A 99 -17.39 -0.22 5.13
N SER A 100 -16.30 0.51 5.12
CA SER A 100 -16.24 1.78 4.39
C SER A 100 -14.81 2.20 4.09
N VAL A 101 -14.68 3.11 3.15
CA VAL A 101 -13.44 3.82 2.82
C VAL A 101 -13.71 5.31 2.92
N THR A 102 -12.74 6.04 3.48
CA THR A 102 -12.72 7.50 3.49
C THR A 102 -11.35 7.98 3.02
N GLY A 103 -11.21 9.28 2.81
CA GLY A 103 -10.01 9.85 2.22
C GLY A 103 -10.17 10.08 0.71
N GLU A 104 -9.06 10.33 0.05
CA GLU A 104 -9.05 10.79 -1.34
C GLU A 104 -9.56 9.75 -2.36
N THR A 105 -9.51 8.48 -2.02
CA THR A 105 -9.95 7.37 -2.90
C THR A 105 -11.37 6.89 -2.63
N SER A 106 -12.09 7.51 -1.70
CA SER A 106 -13.40 7.01 -1.26
C SER A 106 -14.45 6.90 -2.37
N ALA A 107 -14.41 7.79 -3.36
CA ALA A 107 -15.37 7.84 -4.45
C ALA A 107 -15.26 6.64 -5.40
N ASP A 108 -14.06 6.13 -5.61
CA ASP A 108 -13.76 5.05 -6.56
C ASP A 108 -13.42 3.72 -5.85
N ALA A 109 -13.60 3.66 -4.54
CA ALA A 109 -13.34 2.45 -3.79
C ALA A 109 -14.42 1.39 -4.02
N VAL A 110 -14.00 0.17 -4.31
CA VAL A 110 -14.90 -0.97 -4.50
C VAL A 110 -14.68 -2.01 -3.42
N ILE A 111 -15.66 -2.18 -2.54
CA ILE A 111 -15.68 -3.26 -1.53
C ILE A 111 -16.33 -4.48 -2.16
N SER A 112 -15.66 -5.61 -2.09
CA SER A 112 -16.06 -6.88 -2.69
C SER A 112 -15.89 -8.05 -1.72
N ASP A 113 -16.20 -9.25 -2.17
CA ASP A 113 -16.03 -10.51 -1.44
C ASP A 113 -16.68 -10.50 -0.05
N GLY A 114 -17.88 -9.91 0.06
CA GLY A 114 -18.58 -9.77 1.34
C GLY A 114 -17.86 -8.89 2.36
N GLY A 115 -17.05 -7.93 1.90
CA GLY A 115 -16.24 -7.06 2.74
C GLY A 115 -14.84 -7.60 3.04
N ALA A 116 -14.41 -8.69 2.44
CA ALA A 116 -13.07 -9.21 2.64
C ALA A 116 -12.00 -8.44 1.85
N THR A 117 -12.41 -7.75 0.79
CA THR A 117 -11.50 -7.04 -0.12
C THR A 117 -12.00 -5.62 -0.37
N VAL A 118 -11.09 -4.67 -0.44
CA VAL A 118 -11.33 -3.37 -1.04
C VAL A 118 -10.27 -3.07 -2.08
N THR A 119 -10.72 -2.68 -3.26
CA THR A 119 -9.88 -2.11 -4.31
C THR A 119 -9.99 -0.60 -4.25
N LEU A 120 -8.85 0.05 -4.19
CA LEU A 120 -8.68 1.49 -4.16
C LEU A 120 -8.12 1.94 -5.51
N ARG A 121 -8.65 3.03 -6.06
CA ARG A 121 -8.11 3.63 -7.27
C ARG A 121 -7.22 4.80 -6.93
N ASN A 122 -6.09 4.93 -7.60
CA ASN A 122 -5.25 6.12 -7.47
C ASN A 122 -5.98 7.32 -8.10
N VAL A 123 -6.36 8.28 -7.28
CA VAL A 123 -7.11 9.48 -7.73
C VAL A 123 -6.33 10.37 -8.70
N LEU A 124 -5.03 10.18 -8.80
CA LEU A 124 -4.18 10.98 -9.68
C LEU A 124 -3.96 10.33 -11.04
N VAL A 125 -4.47 9.12 -11.27
CA VAL A 125 -4.18 8.37 -12.51
C VAL A 125 -4.57 9.14 -13.76
N ASP A 126 -5.75 9.77 -13.76
CA ASP A 126 -6.22 10.51 -14.92
C ASP A 126 -5.35 11.75 -15.20
N LYS A 127 -4.96 12.49 -14.16
CA LYS A 127 -4.01 13.60 -14.28
C LYS A 127 -2.63 13.16 -14.75
N MET A 128 -2.17 12.00 -14.27
CA MET A 128 -0.89 11.44 -14.72
C MET A 128 -0.91 11.13 -16.23
N ILE A 129 -2.04 10.74 -16.77
CA ILE A 129 -2.21 10.45 -18.20
C ILE A 129 -2.33 11.75 -19.01
N GLU A 130 -3.11 12.73 -18.52
CA GLU A 130 -3.43 13.96 -19.24
C GLU A 130 -2.31 15.01 -19.21
N GLU A 131 -1.70 15.23 -18.04
CA GLU A 131 -0.80 16.37 -17.80
C GLU A 131 0.68 15.98 -17.94
N GLY A 132 0.94 14.71 -18.16
CA GLY A 132 2.31 14.19 -18.02
C GLY A 132 2.75 14.23 -16.55
N LEU A 133 3.65 13.35 -16.23
CA LEU A 133 3.93 12.89 -14.89
C LEU A 133 4.57 13.88 -13.90
N LYS A 134 4.87 15.10 -14.30
CA LYS A 134 5.77 15.99 -13.53
C LYS A 134 5.15 16.57 -12.26
N ASP A 135 3.84 16.80 -12.23
CA ASP A 135 3.19 17.55 -11.15
C ASP A 135 2.25 16.70 -10.28
N THR A 136 2.17 15.39 -10.54
CA THR A 136 1.20 14.50 -9.89
C THR A 136 1.80 13.60 -8.81
N TYR A 137 3.09 13.74 -8.52
CA TYR A 137 3.74 12.96 -7.48
C TYR A 137 3.43 13.50 -6.11
N ARG A 138 2.42 12.95 -5.51
CA ARG A 138 2.16 13.18 -4.09
C ARG A 138 1.58 11.92 -3.46
N TYR A 139 1.79 11.81 -2.18
CA TYR A 139 1.07 10.84 -1.38
C TYR A 139 -0.39 11.25 -1.27
N THR A 140 -1.25 10.27 -1.42
CA THR A 140 -2.68 10.38 -1.13
C THR A 140 -3.01 9.57 0.11
N ASN A 141 -3.86 10.12 0.99
CA ASN A 141 -4.25 9.49 2.25
C ASN A 141 -5.45 8.60 2.05
N HIS A 142 -5.38 7.40 2.61
CA HIS A 142 -6.41 6.36 2.51
C HIS A 142 -6.78 5.86 3.90
N LYS A 143 -8.07 5.74 4.16
CA LYS A 143 -8.61 5.24 5.42
C LYS A 143 -9.63 4.15 5.14
N VAL A 144 -9.39 2.97 5.70
CA VAL A 144 -10.24 1.80 5.56
C VAL A 144 -10.79 1.42 6.92
N LYS A 145 -12.11 1.45 7.06
CA LYS A 145 -12.81 1.07 8.28
C LYS A 145 -13.14 -0.41 8.26
N ILE A 146 -12.77 -1.12 9.32
CA ILE A 146 -12.87 -2.57 9.41
C ILE A 146 -13.55 -2.92 10.74
N THR A 147 -14.58 -3.76 10.68
CA THR A 147 -15.36 -4.20 11.84
C THR A 147 -15.18 -5.69 12.11
N GLY A 148 -15.48 -6.11 13.33
CA GLY A 148 -15.31 -7.51 13.74
C GLY A 148 -13.86 -7.93 13.91
N VAL A 149 -12.95 -6.97 14.03
CA VAL A 149 -11.51 -7.21 14.16
C VAL A 149 -11.20 -7.84 15.50
N THR A 150 -10.47 -8.93 15.48
CA THR A 150 -9.99 -9.66 16.66
C THR A 150 -8.48 -9.82 16.63
N ALA A 151 -7.92 -10.43 17.68
CA ALA A 151 -6.49 -10.74 17.74
C ALA A 151 -6.01 -11.64 16.57
N ASP A 152 -6.89 -12.44 15.98
CA ASP A 152 -6.56 -13.36 14.88
C ASP A 152 -6.79 -12.76 13.48
N THR A 153 -7.35 -11.56 13.40
CA THR A 153 -7.56 -10.87 12.13
C THR A 153 -6.24 -10.63 11.43
N ARG A 154 -6.24 -10.86 10.11
CA ARG A 154 -5.11 -10.53 9.23
C ARG A 154 -5.50 -9.44 8.25
N ILE A 155 -4.65 -8.45 8.15
CA ILE A 155 -4.80 -7.33 7.23
C ILE A 155 -3.63 -7.37 6.25
N LYS A 156 -3.93 -7.35 4.97
CA LYS A 156 -2.91 -7.34 3.91
C LYS A 156 -3.13 -6.15 3.00
N ILE A 157 -2.09 -5.35 2.79
CA ILE A 157 -2.03 -4.30 1.77
C ILE A 157 -1.32 -4.89 0.54
N TYR A 158 -1.80 -4.57 -0.65
CA TYR A 158 -1.20 -5.05 -1.90
C TYR A 158 -1.13 -3.94 -2.95
N SER A 159 -0.10 -3.99 -3.79
CA SER A 159 0.00 -3.17 -5.00
C SER A 159 -0.63 -3.93 -6.17
N ALA A 160 -1.47 -3.29 -6.93
CA ALA A 160 -2.24 -3.73 -8.08
C ALA A 160 -2.54 -5.25 -8.20
N LEU A 161 -3.78 -5.58 -8.32
CA LEU A 161 -4.23 -6.93 -8.68
C LEU A 161 -4.79 -6.99 -10.11
N VAL A 162 -5.07 -5.85 -10.71
CA VAL A 162 -5.70 -5.76 -12.02
C VAL A 162 -4.95 -4.68 -12.79
N GLY A 163 -3.84 -5.04 -13.39
CA GLY A 163 -3.15 -4.17 -14.32
C GLY A 163 -3.44 -4.60 -15.75
N LYS A 164 -3.40 -3.67 -16.65
CA LYS A 164 -3.31 -3.98 -18.07
C LYS A 164 -1.97 -4.65 -18.32
N GLU A 165 -1.95 -5.61 -19.23
CA GLU A 165 -0.73 -6.29 -19.63
C GLU A 165 0.34 -5.27 -20.02
N GLY A 166 1.48 -5.31 -19.35
CA GLY A 166 2.61 -4.39 -19.60
C GLY A 166 2.78 -3.24 -18.60
N GLU A 167 1.85 -3.02 -17.67
CA GLU A 167 2.00 -1.99 -16.64
C GLU A 167 2.89 -2.44 -15.49
N ASN A 168 3.58 -1.48 -14.88
CA ASN A 168 4.35 -1.71 -13.67
C ASN A 168 3.47 -1.45 -12.44
N TYR A 169 3.70 -2.24 -11.38
CA TYR A 169 2.85 -2.27 -10.18
C TYR A 169 3.59 -1.77 -8.94
N ARG A 170 4.49 -0.81 -9.12
CA ARG A 170 5.27 -0.28 -8.00
C ARG A 170 4.56 0.91 -7.37
N MET A 171 4.63 0.96 -6.05
CA MET A 171 4.15 2.11 -5.28
C MET A 171 5.04 2.36 -4.06
N TRP A 172 4.99 3.57 -3.56
CA TRP A 172 5.47 3.94 -2.25
C TRP A 172 4.32 3.91 -1.24
N LEU A 173 4.60 3.43 -0.04
CA LEU A 173 3.67 3.44 1.08
C LEU A 173 4.36 4.05 2.29
N ASP A 174 3.63 4.91 3.00
CA ASP A 174 4.07 5.60 4.21
C ASP A 174 2.94 5.77 5.22
N ASN A 175 3.28 6.27 6.40
CA ASN A 175 2.35 6.66 7.46
C ASN A 175 1.32 5.60 7.85
N LEU A 176 1.71 4.32 7.78
CA LEU A 176 0.84 3.19 8.09
C LEU A 176 0.46 3.20 9.58
N LYS A 177 -0.83 3.29 9.86
CA LYS A 177 -1.40 3.33 11.21
C LYS A 177 -2.61 2.42 11.31
N VAL A 178 -2.76 1.78 12.46
CA VAL A 178 -3.99 1.08 12.86
C VAL A 178 -4.50 1.73 14.15
N LYS A 179 -5.72 2.24 14.09
CA LYS A 179 -6.36 2.92 15.21
C LYS A 179 -7.64 2.20 15.60
N LYS A 180 -7.84 1.98 16.90
CA LYS A 180 -9.14 1.54 17.40
C LYS A 180 -10.13 2.69 17.29
N VAL A 181 -11.32 2.40 16.76
CA VAL A 181 -12.43 3.34 16.73
C VAL A 181 -13.24 3.11 18.03
N ASN A 182 -13.42 4.18 18.80
CA ASN A 182 -14.17 4.15 20.08
C ASN A 182 -15.64 4.40 19.83
#